data_d4cab5d379ae6cd7874973fcca5cb312
#
_entry.id   d4cab5d379ae6cd7874973fcca5cb312
#
_cell.length_a   1.000
_cell.length_b   1.000
_cell.length_c   1.000
_cell.angle_alpha   90.00
_cell.angle_beta   90.00
_cell.angle_gamma   90.00
#
_symmetry.space_group_name_H-M   'P 1'
#
loop_
_entity.id
_entity.type
_entity.pdbx_description
1 polymer ?
#
loop_
_entity_poly.entity_id
_entity_poly.type
_entity_poly.pdbx_seq_one_letter_code
_entity_poly.pdbx_strand_id
1 'polypeptide(L)'
;MEITVEFFGLPRRLSGVKETTVEVKKGATLRDVVKALAAKFPSFLGDLINPETYELEPPYFFNVNARYVPRSLEYQPKEGERLLLLFVEAGG
;
A
#
# COMPACT_ATOMS: atom_id res chain seq x y z
N MET A 1 12.13 -0.51 -10.59
CA MET A 1 10.82 0.05 -11.02
C MET A 1 10.25 0.89 -9.91
N GLU A 2 9.87 2.11 -10.22
CA GLU A 2 9.29 3.03 -9.24
C GLU A 2 7.78 2.92 -9.23
N ILE A 3 7.21 2.76 -8.03
CA ILE A 3 5.76 2.67 -7.84
C ILE A 3 5.31 3.84 -6.98
N THR A 4 4.28 4.55 -7.44
CA THR A 4 3.68 5.64 -6.68
C THR A 4 2.54 5.10 -5.84
N VAL A 5 2.53 5.44 -4.55
CA VAL A 5 1.47 5.04 -3.62
C VAL A 5 0.85 6.29 -3.01
N GLU A 6 -0.43 6.43 -3.18
CA GLU A 6 -1.19 7.56 -2.65
C GLU A 6 -1.86 7.14 -1.35
N PHE A 7 -1.79 7.98 -0.31
CA PHE A 7 -2.28 7.65 1.03
C PHE A 7 -3.57 8.38 1.36
N PHE A 8 -4.49 7.67 2.01
CA PHE A 8 -5.75 8.24 2.47
C PHE A 8 -6.01 7.81 3.92
N GLY A 9 -6.39 8.76 4.76
CA GLY A 9 -6.71 8.47 6.15
C GLY A 9 -5.49 8.16 7.01
N LEU A 10 -5.51 7.01 7.69
CA LEU A 10 -4.44 6.63 8.62
C LEU A 10 -3.04 6.63 8.00
N PRO A 11 -2.83 6.03 6.81
CA PRO A 11 -1.48 6.07 6.24
C PRO A 11 -0.98 7.50 5.97
N ARG A 12 -1.89 8.41 5.62
CA ARG A 12 -1.52 9.81 5.45
C ARG A 12 -1.10 10.44 6.78
N ARG A 13 -1.83 10.14 7.84
CA ARG A 13 -1.50 10.67 9.17
C ARG A 13 -0.20 10.10 9.72
N LEU A 14 0.01 8.80 9.57
CA LEU A 14 1.21 8.14 10.07
C LEU A 14 2.47 8.57 9.32
N SER A 15 2.35 8.78 8.01
CA SER A 15 3.50 9.15 7.17
C SER A 15 3.74 10.66 7.14
N GLY A 16 2.70 11.45 7.32
CA GLY A 16 2.77 12.89 7.18
C GLY A 16 2.80 13.38 5.74
N VAL A 17 2.58 12.49 4.77
CA VAL A 17 2.59 12.86 3.35
C VAL A 17 1.37 12.30 2.65
N LYS A 18 1.01 12.91 1.52
CA LYS A 18 -0.15 12.49 0.73
C LYS A 18 0.18 11.31 -0.18
N GLU A 19 1.42 11.18 -0.57
CA GLU A 19 1.86 10.10 -1.45
C GLU A 19 3.36 9.92 -1.31
N THR A 20 3.84 8.77 -1.78
CA THR A 20 5.26 8.47 -1.80
C THR A 20 5.56 7.62 -3.02
N THR A 21 6.85 7.43 -3.30
CA THR A 21 7.29 6.46 -4.29
C THR A 21 8.17 5.43 -3.58
N VAL A 22 8.12 4.19 -4.05
CA VAL A 22 9.00 3.14 -3.59
C VAL A 22 9.64 2.46 -4.78
N GLU A 23 10.88 2.04 -4.61
CA GLU A 23 11.60 1.26 -5.61
C GLU A 23 11.39 -0.22 -5.33
N VAL A 24 10.97 -0.96 -6.33
CA VAL A 24 10.83 -2.42 -6.26
C VAL A 24 11.38 -3.04 -7.53
N LYS A 25 11.67 -4.32 -7.47
CA LYS A 25 12.16 -5.04 -8.64
C LYS A 25 11.01 -5.24 -9.63
N LYS A 26 11.36 -5.32 -10.91
CA LYS A 26 10.38 -5.70 -11.93
C LYS A 26 9.82 -7.07 -11.59
N GLY A 27 8.49 -7.20 -11.60
CA GLY A 27 7.84 -8.45 -11.19
C GLY A 27 7.54 -8.53 -9.71
N ALA A 28 7.88 -7.50 -8.93
CA ALA A 28 7.56 -7.46 -7.51
C ALA A 28 6.06 -7.49 -7.28
N THR A 29 5.66 -8.05 -6.15
CA THR A 29 4.25 -8.14 -5.76
C THR A 29 3.85 -6.94 -4.89
N LEU A 30 2.54 -6.82 -4.62
CA LEU A 30 2.07 -5.82 -3.66
C LEU A 30 2.66 -6.06 -2.28
N ARG A 31 2.91 -7.32 -1.90
CA ARG A 31 3.58 -7.62 -0.63
C ARG A 31 4.97 -6.97 -0.59
N ASP A 32 5.68 -7.00 -1.69
CA ASP A 32 6.99 -6.34 -1.78
C ASP A 32 6.85 -4.82 -1.64
N VAL A 33 5.77 -4.26 -2.18
CA VAL A 33 5.47 -2.84 -2.01
C VAL A 33 5.19 -2.54 -0.52
N VAL A 34 4.41 -3.41 0.16
CA VAL A 34 4.14 -3.25 1.59
C VAL A 34 5.44 -3.27 2.39
N LYS A 35 6.34 -4.20 2.07
CA LYS A 35 7.64 -4.27 2.74
C LYS A 35 8.45 -2.99 2.54
N ALA A 36 8.44 -2.45 1.33
CA ALA A 36 9.13 -1.20 1.02
C ALA A 36 8.52 -0.02 1.78
N LEU A 37 7.19 0.02 1.88
CA LEU A 37 6.50 1.04 2.66
C LEU A 37 6.85 0.95 4.15
N ALA A 38 6.90 -0.26 4.70
CA ALA A 38 7.26 -0.47 6.11
C ALA A 38 8.69 -0.03 6.39
N ALA A 39 9.60 -0.26 5.45
CA ALA A 39 10.98 0.19 5.60
C ALA A 39 11.08 1.72 5.57
N LYS A 40 10.30 2.35 4.71
CA LYS A 40 10.31 3.81 4.57
C LYS A 40 9.55 4.50 5.70
N PHE A 41 8.46 3.90 6.17
CA PHE A 41 7.62 4.43 7.23
C PHE A 41 7.42 3.38 8.32
N PRO A 42 8.41 3.22 9.23
CA PRO A 42 8.28 2.21 10.30
C PRO A 42 7.03 2.37 11.18
N SER A 43 6.47 3.59 11.24
CA SER A 43 5.24 3.85 11.97
C SER A 43 4.03 3.09 11.41
N PHE A 44 4.13 2.56 10.19
CA PHE A 44 3.06 1.75 9.60
C PHE A 44 2.94 0.38 10.26
N LEU A 45 4.03 -0.12 10.84
CA LEU A 45 4.03 -1.45 11.46
C LEU A 45 3.18 -1.47 12.72
N GLY A 46 2.29 -2.44 12.81
CA GLY A 46 1.38 -2.61 13.92
C GLY A 46 -0.02 -2.11 13.61
N ASP A 47 -0.17 -0.84 13.34
CA ASP A 47 -1.50 -0.25 13.10
C ASP A 47 -2.01 -0.46 11.68
N LEU A 48 -1.12 -0.45 10.71
CA LEU A 48 -1.48 -0.52 9.30
C LEU A 48 -0.95 -1.77 8.61
N ILE A 49 0.25 -2.20 8.98
CA ILE A 49 0.93 -3.35 8.38
C ILE A 49 1.26 -4.34 9.48
N ASN A 50 0.88 -5.61 9.28
CA ASN A 50 1.25 -6.68 10.20
C ASN A 50 2.76 -6.89 10.12
N PRO A 51 3.49 -6.76 11.23
CA PRO A 51 4.96 -6.85 11.19
C PRO A 51 5.50 -8.25 10.92
N GLU A 52 4.67 -9.28 11.04
CA GLU A 52 5.10 -10.66 10.79
C GLU A 52 4.79 -11.10 9.37
N THR A 53 3.60 -10.79 8.86
CA THR A 53 3.16 -11.27 7.56
C THR A 53 3.31 -10.23 6.45
N TYR A 54 3.47 -8.97 6.82
CA TYR A 54 3.47 -7.83 5.89
C TYR A 54 2.18 -7.72 5.09
N GLU A 55 1.09 -8.21 5.68
CA GLU A 55 -0.24 -7.97 5.13
C GLU A 55 -0.78 -6.66 5.69
N LEU A 56 -1.69 -6.04 4.95
CA LEU A 56 -2.37 -4.85 5.46
C LEU A 56 -3.39 -5.27 6.51
N GLU A 57 -3.44 -4.52 7.60
CA GLU A 57 -4.45 -4.75 8.62
C GLU A 57 -5.82 -4.34 8.09
N PRO A 58 -6.86 -5.18 8.27
CA PRO A 58 -8.19 -4.79 7.84
C PRO A 58 -8.64 -3.50 8.53
N PRO A 59 -9.37 -2.63 7.86
CA PRO A 59 -10.00 -2.78 6.54
C PRO A 59 -9.19 -2.20 5.38
N TYR A 60 -7.90 -1.97 5.56
CA TYR A 60 -7.07 -1.32 4.54
C TYR A 60 -6.81 -2.24 3.35
N PHE A 61 -6.75 -1.65 2.18
CA PHE A 61 -6.47 -2.37 0.94
C PHE A 61 -5.85 -1.44 -0.09
N PHE A 62 -5.29 -2.03 -1.15
CA PHE A 62 -4.81 -1.27 -2.30
C PHE A 62 -5.87 -1.22 -3.38
N ASN A 63 -5.96 -0.09 -4.05
CA ASN A 63 -6.70 0.06 -5.29
C ASN A 63 -5.69 0.44 -6.38
N VAL A 64 -5.85 -0.10 -7.58
CA VAL A 64 -4.97 0.16 -8.71
C VAL A 64 -5.61 1.15 -9.64
N ASN A 65 -4.96 2.30 -9.84
CA ASN A 65 -5.40 3.37 -10.76
C ASN A 65 -6.82 3.88 -10.49
N ALA A 66 -7.31 3.73 -9.25
CA ALA A 66 -8.69 4.06 -8.88
C ALA A 66 -9.73 3.25 -9.66
N ARG A 67 -9.33 2.09 -10.22
CA ARG A 67 -10.19 1.28 -11.08
C ARG A 67 -10.59 -0.06 -10.49
N TYR A 68 -9.68 -0.76 -9.82
CA TYR A 68 -10.00 -2.08 -9.30
C TYR A 68 -9.16 -2.40 -8.06
N VAL A 69 -9.67 -3.35 -7.30
CA VAL A 69 -9.00 -3.85 -6.09
C VAL A 69 -8.43 -5.24 -6.39
N PRO A 70 -7.11 -5.40 -6.35
CA PRO A 70 -6.51 -6.73 -6.53
C PRO A 70 -7.00 -7.71 -5.47
N ARG A 71 -7.15 -8.97 -5.84
CA ARG A 71 -7.67 -10.00 -4.94
C ARG A 71 -6.70 -10.37 -3.83
N SER A 72 -5.41 -10.21 -4.07
CA SER A 72 -4.40 -10.58 -3.08
C SER A 72 -3.16 -9.72 -3.23
N LEU A 73 -2.27 -9.81 -2.26
CA LEU A 73 -0.99 -9.12 -2.30
C LEU A 73 0.00 -9.77 -3.27
N GLU A 74 -0.40 -10.87 -3.93
CA GLU A 74 0.43 -11.50 -4.95
C GLU A 74 0.31 -10.81 -6.31
N TYR A 75 -0.61 -9.85 -6.44
CA TYR A 75 -0.72 -9.03 -7.65
C TYR A 75 0.62 -8.34 -7.93
N GLN A 76 1.05 -8.36 -9.19
CA GLN A 76 2.29 -7.73 -9.62
C GLN A 76 1.98 -6.40 -10.29
N PRO A 77 2.19 -5.27 -9.59
CA PRO A 77 1.93 -3.97 -10.19
C PRO A 77 2.88 -3.72 -11.37
N LYS A 78 2.37 -3.00 -12.34
CA LYS A 78 3.11 -2.66 -13.56
C LYS A 78 3.63 -1.24 -13.47
N GLU A 79 4.71 -1.00 -14.21
CA GLU A 79 5.27 0.34 -14.29
C GLU A 79 4.21 1.34 -14.76
N GLY A 80 4.14 2.47 -14.09
CA GLY A 80 3.16 3.51 -14.41
C GLY A 80 1.83 3.37 -13.70
N GLU A 81 1.58 2.24 -13.05
CA GLU A 81 0.36 2.10 -12.25
C GLU A 81 0.49 2.87 -10.95
N ARG A 82 -0.63 3.45 -10.51
CA ARG A 82 -0.70 4.20 -9.27
C ARG A 82 -1.50 3.39 -8.27
N LEU A 83 -0.93 3.18 -7.09
CA LEU A 83 -1.60 2.46 -6.01
C LEU A 83 -2.22 3.45 -5.05
N LEU A 84 -3.47 3.19 -4.64
CA LEU A 84 -4.14 3.95 -3.60
C LEU A 84 -4.23 3.05 -2.37
N LEU A 85 -3.75 3.52 -1.24
CA LEU A 85 -3.83 2.81 0.04
C LEU A 85 -4.91 3.48 0.87
N LEU A 86 -6.02 2.78 1.11
CA LEU A 86 -7.21 3.36 1.70
C LEU A 86 -8.10 2.29 2.32
N PHE A 87 -9.18 2.75 2.94
CA PHE A 87 -10.30 1.87 3.27
C PHE A 87 -11.60 2.62 3.02
N VAL A 88 -12.68 1.86 2.88
CA VAL A 88 -14.02 2.40 2.71
C VAL A 88 -14.85 1.92 3.88
N GLU A 89 -15.50 2.88 4.57
CA GLU A 89 -16.34 2.56 5.71
C GLU A 89 -17.62 1.85 5.24
N ALA A 90 -17.83 0.64 5.79
CA ALA A 90 -19.00 -0.14 5.42
C ALA A 90 -20.26 0.48 6.05
N GLY A 91 -21.36 0.55 5.27
CA GLY A 91 -22.62 1.03 5.75
C GLY A 91 -22.68 2.52 6.04
N GLY A 92 -21.68 3.21 5.54
CA GLY A 92 -21.59 4.66 5.72
C GLY A 92 -22.68 5.41 4.99
#